data_9d090497a327480971d84b54fa067af1
#
_entry.id   9d090497a327480971d84b54fa067af1
#
_cell.length_a   1.000
_cell.length_b   1.000
_cell.length_c   1.000
_cell.angle_alpha   90.00
_cell.angle_beta   90.00
_cell.angle_gamma   90.00
#
_symmetry.space_group_name_H-M   'P 1'
#
loop_
_entity.id
_entity.type
_entity.pdbx_description
1 polymer ?
#
loop_
_entity_poly.entity_id
_entity_poly.type
_entity_poly.pdbx_seq_one_letter_code
_entity_poly.pdbx_strand_id
1 'polypeptide(L)'
;MTAEFKRGAEAVGNEVQEFFLSRMSINGCLGCWRGGKDPEHPCSQRDDMEKIYPAYKEADVVVLASPLFYWFISGFLKNAFDRLFAVAEGDPGYRNPRKQSVLIMAAEGAGFEESEHWYDHLERHIGWKSLGKVLCGHVTQPGDTEGRPELKQAYDLGKSIKD
;
A
#
# COMPACT_ATOMS: atom_id res chain seq x y z
N MET A 1 14.16 -1.20 -1.79
CA MET A 1 13.13 -1.66 -2.76
C MET A 1 12.14 -0.55 -3.13
N THR A 2 11.44 0.08 -2.19
CA THR A 2 10.50 1.19 -2.51
C THR A 2 11.15 2.35 -3.27
N ALA A 3 12.36 2.77 -2.89
CA ALA A 3 13.10 3.79 -3.61
C ALA A 3 13.41 3.39 -5.07
N GLU A 4 13.74 2.12 -5.32
CA GLU A 4 13.98 1.62 -6.67
C GLU A 4 12.69 1.55 -7.49
N PHE A 5 11.59 1.11 -6.88
CA PHE A 5 10.27 1.15 -7.52
C PHE A 5 9.90 2.58 -7.94
N LYS A 6 10.02 3.53 -7.00
CA LYS A 6 9.78 4.95 -7.26
C LYS A 6 10.64 5.46 -8.42
N ARG A 7 11.95 5.20 -8.38
CA ARG A 7 12.87 5.60 -9.45
C ARG A 7 12.46 5.03 -10.81
N GLY A 8 11.98 3.78 -10.84
CA GLY A 8 11.45 3.14 -12.05
C GLY A 8 10.19 3.82 -12.57
N ALA A 9 9.23 4.12 -11.68
CA ALA A 9 7.99 4.78 -12.03
C ALA A 9 8.22 6.21 -12.54
N GLU A 10 9.05 6.99 -11.85
CA GLU A 10 9.42 8.35 -12.26
C GLU A 10 10.19 8.38 -13.59
N ALA A 11 10.98 7.36 -13.90
CA ALA A 11 11.72 7.27 -15.17
C ALA A 11 10.83 7.17 -16.41
N VAL A 12 9.55 6.84 -16.24
CA VAL A 12 8.55 6.78 -17.32
C VAL A 12 7.48 7.86 -17.20
N GLY A 13 7.69 8.84 -16.29
CA GLY A 13 6.85 10.04 -16.19
C GLY A 13 5.76 9.99 -15.12
N ASN A 14 5.68 8.91 -14.32
CA ASN A 14 4.71 8.85 -13.24
C ASN A 14 5.12 9.76 -12.07
N GLU A 15 4.14 10.39 -11.44
CA GLU A 15 4.31 11.08 -10.17
C GLU A 15 4.14 10.09 -9.02
N VAL A 16 5.05 10.12 -8.03
CA VAL A 16 5.02 9.21 -6.88
C VAL A 16 4.97 9.97 -5.58
N GLN A 17 3.89 9.82 -4.84
CA GLN A 17 3.74 10.35 -3.49
C GLN A 17 3.97 9.23 -2.46
N GLU A 18 4.82 9.50 -1.44
CA GLU A 18 5.17 8.53 -0.40
C GLU A 18 4.68 8.99 0.97
N PHE A 19 4.18 8.04 1.75
CA PHE A 19 3.76 8.22 3.14
C PHE A 19 4.52 7.25 4.05
N PHE A 20 5.34 7.79 4.94
CA PHE A 20 6.04 7.01 5.97
C PHE A 20 5.13 6.81 7.18
N LEU A 21 4.30 5.78 7.15
CA LEU A 21 3.23 5.55 8.12
C LEU A 21 3.72 5.42 9.57
N SER A 22 4.95 4.94 9.78
CA SER A 22 5.57 4.87 11.11
C SER A 22 5.88 6.25 11.73
N ARG A 23 5.83 7.32 10.95
CA ARG A 23 6.03 8.71 11.38
C ARG A 23 4.74 9.51 11.41
N MET A 24 3.61 8.85 11.16
CA MET A 24 2.28 9.46 11.10
C MET A 24 1.45 9.02 12.30
N SER A 25 0.61 9.92 12.79
CA SER A 25 -0.36 9.61 13.84
C SER A 25 -1.64 9.11 13.19
N ILE A 26 -1.78 7.78 13.08
CA ILE A 26 -2.95 7.13 12.48
C ILE A 26 -3.52 6.12 13.46
N ASN A 27 -4.74 6.38 13.91
CA ASN A 27 -5.48 5.46 14.77
C ASN A 27 -6.10 4.32 13.96
N GLY A 28 -6.30 3.18 14.59
CA GLY A 28 -7.02 2.05 14.01
C GLY A 28 -8.48 2.39 13.65
N CYS A 29 -9.06 1.63 12.74
CA CYS A 29 -10.47 1.77 12.38
C CYS A 29 -11.37 1.41 13.57
N LEU A 30 -12.38 2.25 13.85
CA LEU A 30 -13.35 2.03 14.95
C LEU A 30 -14.54 1.15 14.51
N GLY A 31 -14.67 0.80 13.25
CA GLY A 31 -15.84 0.06 12.74
C GLY A 31 -17.17 0.80 12.96
N CYS A 32 -17.14 2.12 12.96
CA CYS A 32 -18.27 2.95 13.43
C CYS A 32 -19.34 3.24 12.37
N TRP A 33 -19.11 2.87 11.11
CA TRP A 33 -20.01 3.12 9.97
C TRP A 33 -20.45 4.58 9.84
N ARG A 34 -19.52 5.50 10.05
CA ARG A 34 -19.79 6.97 10.01
C ARG A 34 -19.01 7.67 8.90
N GLY A 35 -18.35 6.92 8.03
CA GLY A 35 -17.58 7.45 6.92
C GLY A 35 -18.44 7.88 5.74
N GLY A 36 -17.78 8.38 4.70
CA GLY A 36 -18.37 8.69 3.40
C GLY A 36 -19.33 9.87 3.34
N LYS A 37 -19.62 10.54 4.46
CA LYS A 37 -20.58 11.66 4.51
C LYS A 37 -20.01 12.95 3.94
N ASP A 38 -18.73 13.14 4.09
CA ASP A 38 -18.01 14.31 3.62
C ASP A 38 -16.87 13.83 2.70
N PRO A 39 -16.91 14.14 1.40
CA PRO A 39 -15.86 13.73 0.47
C PRO A 39 -14.47 14.28 0.81
N GLU A 40 -14.36 15.46 1.42
CA GLU A 40 -13.08 16.05 1.82
C GLU A 40 -12.53 15.40 3.09
N HIS A 41 -13.43 14.95 3.94
CA HIS A 41 -13.10 14.31 5.23
C HIS A 41 -13.85 12.97 5.39
N PRO A 42 -13.49 11.94 4.63
CA PRO A 42 -14.30 10.73 4.53
C PRO A 42 -14.46 9.95 5.85
N CYS A 43 -13.51 10.04 6.79
CA CYS A 43 -13.60 9.35 8.08
C CYS A 43 -14.06 10.29 9.21
N SER A 44 -14.75 9.72 10.20
CA SER A 44 -15.15 10.46 11.40
C SER A 44 -13.99 10.77 12.36
N GLN A 45 -12.86 10.08 12.25
CA GLN A 45 -11.65 10.37 13.01
C GLN A 45 -10.83 11.45 12.32
N ARG A 46 -10.20 12.33 13.07
CA ARG A 46 -9.32 13.40 12.59
C ARG A 46 -7.90 13.08 13.02
N ASP A 47 -7.08 12.66 12.07
CA ASP A 47 -5.67 12.31 12.25
C ASP A 47 -4.93 12.42 10.90
N ASP A 48 -3.70 11.92 10.82
CA ASP A 48 -2.89 12.03 9.60
C ASP A 48 -3.45 11.29 8.37
N MET A 49 -4.51 10.48 8.52
CA MET A 49 -5.22 9.93 7.36
C MET A 49 -5.79 11.02 6.44
N GLU A 50 -6.04 12.22 6.95
CA GLU A 50 -6.49 13.34 6.13
C GLU A 50 -5.48 13.75 5.04
N LYS A 51 -4.20 13.44 5.23
CA LYS A 51 -3.14 13.63 4.21
C LYS A 51 -3.15 12.52 3.16
N ILE A 52 -3.62 11.32 3.52
CA ILE A 52 -3.63 10.13 2.67
C ILE A 52 -4.87 10.08 1.78
N TYR A 53 -6.03 10.46 2.28
CA TYR A 53 -7.29 10.34 1.54
C TYR A 53 -7.30 11.03 0.18
N PRO A 54 -6.83 12.29 0.02
CA PRO A 54 -6.75 12.93 -1.29
C PRO A 54 -5.87 12.14 -2.26
N ALA A 55 -4.64 11.83 -1.84
CA ALA A 55 -3.70 11.05 -2.63
C ALA A 55 -4.25 9.66 -3.00
N TYR A 56 -4.90 8.98 -2.07
CA TYR A 56 -5.54 7.69 -2.34
C TYR A 56 -6.64 7.80 -3.39
N LYS A 57 -7.45 8.85 -3.35
CA LYS A 57 -8.52 9.05 -4.33
C LYS A 57 -7.98 9.29 -5.73
N GLU A 58 -6.92 10.08 -5.86
CA GLU A 58 -6.32 10.49 -7.13
C GLU A 58 -5.40 9.42 -7.74
N ALA A 59 -4.73 8.63 -6.92
CA ALA A 59 -3.77 7.63 -7.40
C ALA A 59 -4.42 6.56 -8.29
N ASP A 60 -3.76 6.22 -9.40
CA ASP A 60 -4.10 5.07 -10.24
C ASP A 60 -3.51 3.77 -9.69
N VAL A 61 -2.35 3.87 -9.05
CA VAL A 61 -1.61 2.73 -8.48
C VAL A 61 -1.38 2.95 -6.99
N VAL A 62 -1.68 1.92 -6.18
CA VAL A 62 -1.40 1.89 -4.74
C VAL A 62 -0.30 0.89 -4.46
N VAL A 63 0.80 1.35 -3.88
CA VAL A 63 1.91 0.50 -3.45
C VAL A 63 1.79 0.23 -1.95
N LEU A 64 1.57 -1.03 -1.59
CA LEU A 64 1.55 -1.50 -0.22
C LEU A 64 2.95 -1.97 0.15
N ALA A 65 3.69 -1.15 0.90
CA ALA A 65 5.06 -1.43 1.30
C ALA A 65 5.14 -1.68 2.81
N SER A 66 5.67 -2.83 3.22
CA SER A 66 5.73 -3.22 4.62
C SER A 66 6.87 -4.19 4.92
N PRO A 67 7.50 -4.12 6.10
CA PRO A 67 8.18 -5.28 6.63
C PRO A 67 7.16 -6.41 6.91
N LEU A 68 7.62 -7.65 6.89
CA LEU A 68 6.85 -8.78 7.35
C LEU A 68 6.94 -8.88 8.88
N PHE A 69 5.85 -8.69 9.58
CA PHE A 69 5.76 -8.85 11.03
C PHE A 69 4.75 -9.95 11.38
N TYR A 70 5.24 -11.03 11.99
CA TYR A 70 4.41 -12.20 12.32
C TYR A 70 3.56 -12.68 11.13
N TRP A 71 4.22 -12.90 9.98
CA TRP A 71 3.64 -13.39 8.71
C TRP A 71 2.60 -12.43 8.09
N PHE A 72 2.56 -11.17 8.56
CA PHE A 72 1.58 -10.20 8.07
C PHE A 72 2.20 -8.82 7.84
N ILE A 73 1.42 -7.90 7.27
CA ILE A 73 1.82 -6.50 7.12
C ILE A 73 1.93 -5.82 8.49
N SER A 74 2.73 -4.76 8.57
CA SER A 74 2.89 -4.00 9.82
C SER A 74 1.56 -3.39 10.30
N GLY A 75 1.42 -3.22 11.61
CA GLY A 75 0.27 -2.54 12.21
C GLY A 75 0.07 -1.12 11.66
N PHE A 76 1.15 -0.40 11.33
CA PHE A 76 1.06 0.92 10.71
C PHE A 76 0.35 0.88 9.36
N LEU A 77 0.74 -0.07 8.49
CA LEU A 77 0.08 -0.23 7.19
C LEU A 77 -1.36 -0.73 7.37
N LYS A 78 -1.59 -1.66 8.29
CA LYS A 78 -2.94 -2.19 8.55
C LYS A 78 -3.89 -1.10 9.06
N ASN A 79 -3.45 -0.25 9.99
CA ASN A 79 -4.25 0.87 10.48
C ASN A 79 -4.66 1.82 9.35
N ALA A 80 -3.70 2.24 8.51
CA ALA A 80 -3.99 3.12 7.38
C ALA A 80 -4.93 2.44 6.38
N PHE A 81 -4.66 1.18 6.05
CA PHE A 81 -5.44 0.43 5.06
C PHE A 81 -6.90 0.25 5.49
N ASP A 82 -7.17 -0.17 6.72
CA ASP A 82 -8.53 -0.34 7.23
C ASP A 82 -9.33 0.98 7.20
N ARG A 83 -8.64 2.10 7.35
CA ARG A 83 -9.26 3.42 7.31
C ARG A 83 -9.65 3.87 5.88
N LEU A 84 -9.08 3.27 4.83
CA LEU A 84 -9.47 3.53 3.45
C LEU A 84 -10.94 3.13 3.17
N PHE A 85 -11.51 2.23 3.98
CA PHE A 85 -12.92 1.87 3.89
C PHE A 85 -13.86 3.09 4.01
N ALA A 86 -13.45 4.14 4.73
CA ALA A 86 -14.23 5.38 4.82
C ALA A 86 -14.48 6.04 3.45
N VAL A 87 -13.60 5.83 2.47
CA VAL A 87 -13.81 6.30 1.10
C VAL A 87 -14.88 5.43 0.40
N ALA A 88 -14.86 4.13 0.62
CA ALA A 88 -15.87 3.21 0.08
C ALA A 88 -17.26 3.47 0.68
N GLU A 89 -17.36 3.92 1.93
CA GLU A 89 -18.63 4.31 2.55
C GLU A 89 -19.32 5.50 1.83
N GLY A 90 -18.59 6.27 1.03
CA GLY A 90 -19.14 7.33 0.18
C GLY A 90 -19.81 6.83 -1.10
N ASP A 91 -19.60 5.58 -1.49
CA ASP A 91 -20.27 4.94 -2.62
C ASP A 91 -21.52 4.19 -2.14
N PRO A 92 -22.68 4.32 -2.79
CA PRO A 92 -23.91 3.63 -2.38
C PRO A 92 -23.79 2.11 -2.33
N GLY A 93 -22.86 1.52 -3.07
CA GLY A 93 -22.57 0.09 -3.07
C GLY A 93 -21.35 -0.30 -2.25
N TYR A 94 -20.78 0.60 -1.45
CA TYR A 94 -19.55 0.40 -0.65
C TYR A 94 -18.35 -0.06 -1.49
N ARG A 95 -18.27 0.42 -2.72
CA ARG A 95 -17.20 0.02 -3.65
C ARG A 95 -15.97 0.91 -3.44
N ASN A 96 -14.82 0.27 -3.34
CA ASN A 96 -13.55 0.97 -3.39
C ASN A 96 -13.30 1.55 -4.81
N PRO A 97 -12.58 2.68 -4.92
CA PRO A 97 -12.10 3.15 -6.21
C PRO A 97 -11.29 2.06 -6.90
N ARG A 98 -11.52 1.86 -8.20
CA ARG A 98 -10.74 0.89 -8.99
C ARG A 98 -9.33 1.40 -9.15
N LYS A 99 -8.35 0.54 -8.84
CA LYS A 99 -6.93 0.87 -8.87
C LYS A 99 -6.11 -0.32 -9.33
N GLN A 100 -4.87 -0.05 -9.66
CA GLN A 100 -3.83 -1.06 -9.73
C GLN A 100 -3.10 -1.11 -8.39
N SER A 101 -2.43 -2.22 -8.09
CA SER A 101 -1.70 -2.35 -6.84
C SER A 101 -0.39 -3.11 -6.99
N VAL A 102 0.52 -2.85 -6.05
CA VAL A 102 1.80 -3.53 -5.90
C VAL A 102 2.02 -3.87 -4.43
N LEU A 103 2.55 -5.05 -4.14
CA LEU A 103 3.02 -5.42 -2.81
C LEU A 103 4.55 -5.44 -2.79
N ILE A 104 5.16 -4.71 -1.85
CA ILE A 104 6.61 -4.73 -1.62
C ILE A 104 6.87 -5.10 -0.16
N MET A 105 7.57 -6.22 0.07
CA MET A 105 7.86 -6.64 1.43
C MET A 105 9.31 -7.06 1.62
N ALA A 106 9.80 -6.86 2.85
CA ALA A 106 11.09 -7.38 3.32
C ALA A 106 10.89 -8.17 4.62
N ALA A 107 11.67 -9.22 4.81
CA ALA A 107 11.60 -10.08 5.99
C ALA A 107 12.98 -10.59 6.39
N GLU A 108 13.17 -10.86 7.68
CA GLU A 108 14.33 -11.60 8.20
C GLU A 108 14.35 -13.04 7.65
N GLY A 109 13.18 -13.69 7.63
CA GLY A 109 12.99 -15.02 7.01
C GLY A 109 12.51 -14.94 5.57
N ALA A 110 11.76 -15.95 5.13
CA ALA A 110 11.21 -16.07 3.77
C ALA A 110 9.73 -16.52 3.73
N GLY A 111 9.00 -16.45 4.83
CA GLY A 111 7.62 -16.94 4.93
C GLY A 111 6.61 -15.84 4.59
N PHE A 112 6.42 -15.55 3.30
CA PHE A 112 5.49 -14.50 2.84
C PHE A 112 4.09 -15.03 2.50
N GLU A 113 3.86 -16.33 2.57
CA GLU A 113 2.69 -17.03 2.03
C GLU A 113 1.37 -16.47 2.55
N GLU A 114 1.27 -16.17 3.85
CA GLU A 114 0.06 -15.61 4.44
C GLU A 114 -0.20 -14.18 3.97
N SER A 115 0.85 -13.37 3.88
CA SER A 115 0.74 -11.99 3.37
C SER A 115 0.40 -11.96 1.88
N GLU A 116 0.94 -12.88 1.08
CA GLU A 116 0.59 -13.03 -0.33
C GLU A 116 -0.86 -13.48 -0.49
N HIS A 117 -1.27 -14.49 0.29
CA HIS A 117 -2.65 -14.98 0.26
C HIS A 117 -3.65 -13.87 0.64
N TRP A 118 -3.34 -13.10 1.68
CA TRP A 118 -4.13 -11.93 2.08
C TRP A 118 -4.21 -10.91 0.94
N TYR A 119 -3.08 -10.56 0.34
CA TYR A 119 -3.02 -9.58 -0.74
C TYR A 119 -3.84 -10.02 -1.96
N ASP A 120 -3.69 -11.27 -2.40
CA ASP A 120 -4.45 -11.82 -3.52
C ASP A 120 -5.96 -11.90 -3.23
N HIS A 121 -6.34 -12.18 -1.98
CA HIS A 121 -7.74 -12.16 -1.55
C HIS A 121 -8.31 -10.75 -1.53
N LEU A 122 -7.54 -9.82 -0.99
CA LEU A 122 -7.89 -8.40 -0.92
C LEU A 122 -8.18 -7.84 -2.32
N GLU A 123 -7.27 -8.05 -3.28
CA GLU A 123 -7.43 -7.55 -4.64
C GLU A 123 -8.72 -8.05 -5.30
N ARG A 124 -9.00 -9.34 -5.17
CA ARG A 124 -10.26 -9.92 -5.67
C ARG A 124 -11.48 -9.31 -5.00
N HIS A 125 -11.40 -9.04 -3.69
CA HIS A 125 -12.52 -8.51 -2.92
C HIS A 125 -12.83 -7.05 -3.27
N ILE A 126 -11.79 -6.20 -3.33
CA ILE A 126 -11.97 -4.76 -3.59
C ILE A 126 -11.91 -4.39 -5.09
N GLY A 127 -11.60 -5.36 -5.95
CA GLY A 127 -11.58 -5.18 -7.40
C GLY A 127 -10.36 -4.42 -7.92
N TRP A 128 -9.24 -4.47 -7.20
CA TRP A 128 -7.97 -3.95 -7.69
C TRP A 128 -7.29 -4.94 -8.62
N LYS A 129 -6.40 -4.44 -9.48
CA LYS A 129 -5.60 -5.26 -10.39
C LYS A 129 -4.15 -5.27 -9.94
N SER A 130 -3.63 -6.43 -9.54
CA SER A 130 -2.21 -6.58 -9.24
C SER A 130 -1.33 -6.30 -10.45
N LEU A 131 -0.29 -5.49 -10.25
CA LEU A 131 0.82 -5.32 -11.18
C LEU A 131 1.98 -6.26 -10.83
N GLY A 132 2.06 -6.72 -9.59
CA GLY A 132 3.07 -7.65 -9.13
C GLY A 132 3.43 -7.50 -7.66
N LYS A 133 4.36 -8.35 -7.25
CA LYS A 133 4.90 -8.39 -5.88
C LYS A 133 6.42 -8.38 -5.93
N VAL A 134 7.05 -7.70 -4.97
CA VAL A 134 8.50 -7.75 -4.74
C VAL A 134 8.72 -8.16 -3.30
N LEU A 135 9.21 -9.37 -3.09
CA LEU A 135 9.35 -9.98 -1.77
C LEU A 135 10.83 -10.34 -1.56
N CYS A 136 11.45 -9.73 -0.55
CA CYS A 136 12.87 -9.90 -0.25
C CYS A 136 13.04 -10.49 1.15
N GLY A 137 13.32 -11.78 1.22
CA GLY A 137 13.64 -12.48 2.47
C GLY A 137 15.12 -12.34 2.85
N HIS A 138 15.46 -12.81 4.06
CA HIS A 138 16.82 -12.81 4.58
C HIS A 138 17.47 -11.43 4.64
N VAL A 139 16.68 -10.44 5.08
CA VAL A 139 17.08 -9.04 5.26
C VAL A 139 16.97 -8.68 6.74
N THR A 140 18.10 -8.50 7.41
CA THR A 140 18.18 -8.24 8.86
C THR A 140 18.69 -6.84 9.18
N GLN A 141 19.57 -6.30 8.32
CA GLN A 141 20.22 -5.02 8.53
C GLN A 141 19.98 -4.06 7.35
N PRO A 142 20.07 -2.74 7.59
CA PRO A 142 20.14 -1.78 6.50
C PRO A 142 21.33 -2.11 5.57
N GLY A 143 21.07 -2.15 4.27
CA GLY A 143 22.06 -2.52 3.25
C GLY A 143 21.94 -3.95 2.73
N ASP A 144 21.31 -4.87 3.45
CA ASP A 144 21.18 -6.28 3.04
C ASP A 144 20.47 -6.50 1.70
N THR A 145 19.78 -5.51 1.21
CA THR A 145 19.15 -5.54 -0.12
C THR A 145 20.09 -5.12 -1.25
N GLU A 146 21.28 -4.57 -0.95
CA GLU A 146 22.22 -4.10 -1.96
C GLU A 146 22.69 -5.26 -2.85
N GLY A 147 22.69 -5.03 -4.16
CA GLY A 147 23.07 -6.05 -5.15
C GLY A 147 22.09 -7.20 -5.35
N ARG A 148 20.99 -7.21 -4.64
CA ARG A 148 20.00 -8.29 -4.75
C ARG A 148 19.08 -8.10 -5.96
N PRO A 149 18.62 -9.19 -6.59
CA PRO A 149 17.77 -9.14 -7.78
C PRO A 149 16.44 -8.43 -7.53
N GLU A 150 15.94 -8.44 -6.28
CA GLU A 150 14.69 -7.78 -5.89
C GLU A 150 14.74 -6.25 -6.05
N LEU A 151 15.93 -5.63 -5.97
CA LEU A 151 16.08 -4.20 -6.29
C LEU A 151 15.79 -3.92 -7.76
N LYS A 152 16.37 -4.75 -8.64
CA LYS A 152 16.11 -4.63 -10.08
C LYS A 152 14.64 -4.93 -10.41
N GLN A 153 14.09 -5.96 -9.78
CA GLN A 153 12.67 -6.30 -9.94
C GLN A 153 11.76 -5.14 -9.53
N ALA A 154 12.06 -4.48 -8.41
CA ALA A 154 11.30 -3.31 -7.98
C ALA A 154 11.39 -2.15 -8.99
N TYR A 155 12.59 -1.85 -9.50
CA TYR A 155 12.78 -0.84 -10.53
C TYR A 155 12.01 -1.17 -11.82
N ASP A 156 12.17 -2.39 -12.33
CA ASP A 156 11.51 -2.82 -13.57
C ASP A 156 9.99 -2.80 -13.43
N LEU A 157 9.47 -3.19 -12.27
CA LEU A 157 8.04 -3.15 -11.96
C LEU A 157 7.52 -1.70 -11.95
N GLY A 158 8.22 -0.77 -11.29
CA GLY A 158 7.89 0.64 -11.34
C GLY A 158 7.89 1.20 -12.76
N LYS A 159 8.92 0.84 -13.54
CA LYS A 159 9.05 1.25 -14.95
C LYS A 159 7.99 0.64 -15.86
N SER A 160 7.35 -0.43 -15.47
CA SER A 160 6.29 -1.09 -16.26
C SER A 160 4.95 -0.38 -16.18
N ILE A 161 4.79 0.56 -15.25
CA ILE A 161 3.55 1.36 -15.10
C ILE A 161 3.47 2.31 -16.30
N LYS A 162 2.43 2.13 -17.09
CA LYS A 162 2.11 2.98 -18.25
C LYS A 162 0.73 3.60 -18.03
N ASP A 163 0.59 4.81 -18.56
CA ASP A 163 -0.69 5.51 -18.67
C ASP A 163 -1.77 4.67 -19.37
#